data_6730a7330b82b9242ab9ed7c4a3c866d
#
_entry.id   6730a7330b82b9242ab9ed7c4a3c866d
#
_cell.length_a   1.000
_cell.length_b   1.000
_cell.length_c   1.000
_cell.angle_alpha   90.00
_cell.angle_beta   90.00
_cell.angle_gamma   90.00
#
_symmetry.space_group_name_H-M   'P 1'
#
loop_
_entity.id
_entity.type
_entity.pdbx_description
1 polymer ?
#
loop_
_entity_poly.entity_id
_entity_poly.type
_entity_poly.pdbx_seq_one_letter_code
_entity_poly.pdbx_strand_id
1 'polypeptide(L)'
;MTKTLLIILTVITLQTCISSTPPINYSEPIWEPQTEVIQGMKKAYFASGCFWCVEAVYESVKGVSEAYSGYAGGFTKNPNYNQIGTGKTGHAEAVEVIYDPEVVSFATLVQVFFGSHDPTTPNRQGPDRGSQYRSIAFYTSPEEQEIIIRYIE
;
A
#
# COMPACT_ATOMS: atom_id res chain seq x y z
N MET A 1 -65.77 -42.96 -17.70
CA MET A 1 -64.30 -43.16 -17.73
C MET A 1 -63.65 -41.79 -17.92
N THR A 2 -63.38 -41.10 -16.84
CA THR A 2 -62.81 -39.71 -16.79
C THR A 2 -61.29 -39.82 -16.62
N LYS A 3 -60.50 -39.41 -17.61
CA LYS A 3 -59.05 -39.41 -17.56
C LYS A 3 -58.59 -38.09 -16.88
N THR A 4 -58.05 -38.20 -15.68
CA THR A 4 -57.44 -37.08 -14.93
C THR A 4 -56.01 -36.85 -15.47
N LEU A 5 -55.79 -35.66 -16.09
CA LEU A 5 -54.48 -35.24 -16.59
C LEU A 5 -53.69 -34.60 -15.42
N LEU A 6 -52.64 -35.24 -14.96
CA LEU A 6 -51.76 -34.72 -13.92
C LEU A 6 -50.69 -33.83 -14.58
N ILE A 7 -50.78 -32.51 -14.36
CA ILE A 7 -49.77 -31.55 -14.82
C ILE A 7 -48.72 -31.45 -13.70
N ILE A 8 -47.54 -31.96 -14.00
CA ILE A 8 -46.33 -31.80 -13.13
C ILE A 8 -45.69 -30.47 -13.47
N LEU A 9 -45.84 -29.50 -12.56
CA LEU A 9 -45.19 -28.18 -12.66
C LEU A 9 -43.76 -28.32 -12.11
N THR A 10 -42.73 -28.43 -12.98
CA THR A 10 -41.35 -28.38 -12.59
C THR A 10 -40.91 -26.94 -12.31
N VAL A 11 -40.77 -26.60 -11.04
CA VAL A 11 -40.21 -25.33 -10.61
C VAL A 11 -38.70 -25.40 -10.78
N ILE A 12 -38.16 -24.71 -11.80
CA ILE A 12 -36.72 -24.54 -12.00
C ILE A 12 -36.29 -23.40 -11.04
N THR A 13 -35.68 -23.76 -9.93
CA THR A 13 -35.02 -22.76 -9.05
C THR A 13 -33.71 -22.33 -9.70
N LEU A 14 -33.67 -21.11 -10.24
CA LEU A 14 -32.42 -20.45 -10.61
C LEU A 14 -31.64 -20.17 -9.31
N GLN A 15 -30.62 -20.99 -9.02
CA GLN A 15 -29.61 -20.65 -8.03
C GLN A 15 -28.67 -19.63 -8.64
N THR A 16 -28.89 -18.36 -8.31
CA THR A 16 -27.91 -17.31 -8.57
C THR A 16 -26.72 -17.54 -7.64
N CYS A 17 -25.60 -18.01 -8.19
CA CYS A 17 -24.32 -18.00 -7.50
C CYS A 17 -23.89 -16.54 -7.32
N ILE A 18 -24.28 -15.94 -6.20
CA ILE A 18 -23.68 -14.69 -5.72
C ILE A 18 -22.30 -15.09 -5.20
N SER A 19 -21.27 -14.85 -6.01
CA SER A 19 -19.88 -14.92 -5.56
C SER A 19 -19.66 -13.78 -4.56
N SER A 20 -19.89 -14.06 -3.28
CA SER A 20 -19.49 -13.16 -2.20
C SER A 20 -17.97 -13.26 -2.04
N THR A 21 -17.23 -12.40 -2.71
CA THR A 21 -15.86 -12.09 -2.28
C THR A 21 -15.95 -11.64 -0.82
N PRO A 22 -15.24 -12.30 0.11
CA PRO A 22 -15.23 -11.84 1.50
C PRO A 22 -14.72 -10.40 1.54
N PRO A 23 -15.28 -9.54 2.41
CA PRO A 23 -14.78 -8.18 2.56
C PRO A 23 -13.30 -8.24 2.93
N ILE A 24 -12.46 -7.47 2.23
CA ILE A 24 -11.04 -7.33 2.56
C ILE A 24 -10.98 -6.71 3.95
N ASN A 25 -10.50 -7.48 4.91
CA ASN A 25 -10.29 -6.98 6.26
C ASN A 25 -8.99 -6.16 6.29
N TYR A 26 -9.10 -4.85 6.24
CA TYR A 26 -7.96 -3.92 6.31
C TYR A 26 -7.33 -3.80 7.72
N SER A 27 -7.85 -4.54 8.72
CA SER A 27 -7.36 -4.47 10.11
C SER A 27 -6.11 -5.30 10.38
N GLU A 28 -5.72 -6.20 9.46
CA GLU A 28 -4.50 -6.98 9.59
C GLU A 28 -3.42 -6.35 8.69
N PRO A 29 -2.24 -5.98 9.21
CA PRO A 29 -1.15 -5.53 8.36
C PRO A 29 -0.74 -6.69 7.43
N ILE A 30 -0.88 -6.48 6.12
CA ILE A 30 -0.47 -7.45 5.09
C ILE A 30 1.08 -7.52 5.03
N TRP A 31 1.75 -6.69 5.81
CA TRP A 31 3.18 -6.50 5.78
C TRP A 31 3.77 -6.56 7.20
N GLU A 32 4.78 -7.40 7.37
CA GLU A 32 5.60 -7.45 8.57
C GLU A 32 6.95 -6.82 8.27
N PRO A 33 7.41 -5.86 9.09
CA PRO A 33 8.73 -5.26 8.93
C PRO A 33 9.80 -6.35 8.96
N GLN A 34 10.64 -6.39 7.92
CA GLN A 34 11.72 -7.39 7.82
C GLN A 34 12.97 -6.99 8.63
N THR A 35 13.01 -5.75 9.11
CA THR A 35 14.16 -5.19 9.81
C THR A 35 13.88 -5.04 11.31
N GLU A 36 14.88 -5.33 12.16
CA GLU A 36 14.79 -5.08 13.58
C GLU A 36 14.77 -3.57 13.87
N VAL A 37 14.02 -3.16 14.88
CA VAL A 37 14.03 -1.76 15.35
C VAL A 37 15.22 -1.56 16.27
N ILE A 38 16.14 -0.69 15.88
CA ILE A 38 17.22 -0.23 16.75
C ILE A 38 16.58 0.57 17.89
N GLN A 39 17.04 0.33 19.13
CA GLN A 39 16.48 0.99 20.31
C GLN A 39 16.51 2.53 20.15
N GLY A 40 15.35 3.17 20.34
CA GLY A 40 15.17 4.62 20.18
C GLY A 40 14.82 5.08 18.77
N MET A 41 15.02 4.25 17.74
CA MET A 41 14.66 4.57 16.36
C MET A 41 13.18 4.29 16.08
N LYS A 42 12.63 4.99 15.10
CA LYS A 42 11.27 4.78 14.56
C LYS A 42 11.33 4.39 13.09
N LYS A 43 10.22 3.88 12.58
CA LYS A 43 10.03 3.52 11.18
C LYS A 43 8.93 4.36 10.54
N ALA A 44 9.14 4.73 9.29
CA ALA A 44 8.12 5.36 8.43
C ALA A 44 8.16 4.70 7.05
N TYR A 45 7.06 4.77 6.30
CA TYR A 45 6.91 4.07 5.02
C TYR A 45 6.31 4.97 3.98
N PHE A 46 6.97 5.05 2.81
CA PHE A 46 6.57 5.94 1.72
C PHE A 46 6.71 5.24 0.37
N ALA A 47 5.80 5.55 -0.56
CA ALA A 47 5.86 5.12 -1.95
C ALA A 47 5.64 6.36 -2.84
N SER A 48 6.58 6.69 -3.72
CA SER A 48 6.52 7.87 -4.56
C SER A 48 7.25 7.69 -5.90
N GLY A 49 6.98 6.58 -6.58
CA GLY A 49 7.62 6.20 -7.83
C GLY A 49 8.69 5.14 -7.65
N CYS A 50 9.79 5.24 -8.42
CA CYS A 50 10.90 4.31 -8.34
C CYS A 50 11.55 4.31 -6.94
N PHE A 51 11.48 3.18 -6.26
CA PHE A 51 11.93 3.05 -4.87
C PHE A 51 13.43 3.34 -4.69
N TRP A 52 14.30 3.07 -5.67
CA TRP A 52 15.72 3.44 -5.59
C TRP A 52 15.94 4.96 -5.53
N CYS A 53 15.10 5.73 -6.24
CA CYS A 53 15.16 7.19 -6.16
C CYS A 53 14.65 7.69 -4.80
N VAL A 54 13.59 7.08 -4.29
CA VAL A 54 13.00 7.43 -2.99
C VAL A 54 13.96 7.09 -1.84
N GLU A 55 14.60 5.91 -1.89
CA GLU A 55 15.65 5.49 -0.94
C GLU A 55 16.77 6.53 -0.87
N ALA A 56 17.34 6.91 -2.01
CA ALA A 56 18.40 7.91 -2.06
C ALA A 56 17.99 9.28 -1.50
N VAL A 57 16.72 9.68 -1.70
CA VAL A 57 16.19 10.92 -1.10
C VAL A 57 16.19 10.82 0.43
N TYR A 58 15.65 9.74 0.99
CA TYR A 58 15.58 9.60 2.45
C TYR A 58 16.92 9.39 3.11
N GLU A 59 17.85 8.66 2.50
CA GLU A 59 19.22 8.52 2.97
C GLU A 59 19.96 9.87 3.09
N SER A 60 19.58 10.87 2.30
CA SER A 60 20.13 12.21 2.37
C SER A 60 19.60 13.06 3.53
N VAL A 61 18.54 12.60 4.23
CA VAL A 61 17.89 13.35 5.31
C VAL A 61 18.65 13.16 6.62
N LYS A 62 19.10 14.25 7.23
CA LYS A 62 19.74 14.19 8.54
C LYS A 62 18.77 13.61 9.59
N GLY A 63 19.18 12.58 10.29
CA GLY A 63 18.36 11.87 11.28
C GLY A 63 17.75 10.58 10.74
N VAL A 64 17.82 10.33 9.44
CA VAL A 64 17.57 9.00 8.87
C VAL A 64 18.85 8.18 9.04
N SER A 65 18.72 7.00 9.60
CA SER A 65 19.80 6.05 9.80
C SER A 65 19.97 5.12 8.61
N GLU A 66 18.83 4.65 8.07
CA GLU A 66 18.77 3.70 6.96
C GLU A 66 17.47 3.89 6.19
N ALA A 67 17.49 3.59 4.90
CA ALA A 67 16.31 3.46 4.07
C ALA A 67 16.39 2.17 3.25
N TYR A 68 15.31 1.39 3.23
CA TYR A 68 15.27 0.10 2.56
C TYR A 68 14.17 0.05 1.51
N SER A 69 14.54 -0.23 0.28
CA SER A 69 13.60 -0.49 -0.80
C SER A 69 12.85 -1.79 -0.61
N GLY A 70 11.54 -1.76 -0.85
CA GLY A 70 10.66 -2.92 -0.70
C GLY A 70 9.30 -2.71 -1.36
N TYR A 71 8.30 -3.47 -0.94
CA TYR A 71 6.97 -3.45 -1.52
C TYR A 71 5.90 -3.40 -0.44
N ALA A 72 4.93 -2.49 -0.56
CA ALA A 72 3.87 -2.30 0.42
C ALA A 72 2.50 -2.03 -0.21
N GLY A 73 1.43 -2.18 0.58
CA GLY A 73 0.07 -1.82 0.21
C GLY A 73 -0.63 -2.75 -0.77
N GLY A 74 -0.09 -3.96 -1.02
CA GLY A 74 -0.67 -4.97 -1.89
C GLY A 74 -1.21 -6.19 -1.15
N PHE A 75 -1.60 -7.23 -1.88
CA PHE A 75 -2.25 -8.44 -1.34
C PHE A 75 -1.48 -9.73 -1.60
N THR A 76 -0.40 -9.69 -2.38
CA THR A 76 0.44 -10.87 -2.66
C THR A 76 1.49 -11.03 -1.56
N LYS A 77 1.63 -12.23 -1.00
CA LYS A 77 2.67 -12.53 -0.02
C LYS A 77 4.04 -12.65 -0.71
N ASN A 78 5.06 -12.03 -0.11
CA ASN A 78 6.46 -12.09 -0.53
C ASN A 78 6.64 -11.94 -2.06
N PRO A 79 6.13 -10.86 -2.68
CA PRO A 79 6.26 -10.67 -4.10
C PRO A 79 7.73 -10.39 -4.47
N ASN A 80 8.14 -10.87 -5.65
CA ASN A 80 9.43 -10.52 -6.22
C ASN A 80 9.29 -9.37 -7.23
N TYR A 81 10.42 -8.79 -7.64
CA TYR A 81 10.48 -7.65 -8.55
C TYR A 81 9.71 -7.88 -9.87
N ASN A 82 9.87 -9.06 -10.48
CA ASN A 82 9.18 -9.36 -11.74
C ASN A 82 7.65 -9.38 -11.57
N GLN A 83 7.16 -9.86 -10.43
CA GLN A 83 5.73 -9.86 -10.12
C GLN A 83 5.19 -8.44 -9.91
N ILE A 84 5.95 -7.57 -9.22
CA ILE A 84 5.61 -6.16 -9.03
C ILE A 84 5.48 -5.46 -10.40
N GLY A 85 6.43 -5.66 -11.30
CA GLY A 85 6.42 -5.08 -12.65
C GLY A 85 5.17 -5.42 -13.48
N THR A 86 4.44 -6.50 -13.13
CA THR A 86 3.17 -6.83 -13.79
C THR A 86 2.01 -5.92 -13.39
N GLY A 87 2.11 -5.17 -12.29
CA GLY A 87 1.03 -4.38 -11.69
C GLY A 87 -0.10 -5.21 -11.06
N LYS A 88 0.02 -6.55 -10.99
CA LYS A 88 -1.04 -7.47 -10.54
C LYS A 88 -0.96 -7.83 -9.05
N THR A 89 0.10 -7.46 -8.36
CA THR A 89 0.31 -7.78 -6.94
C THR A 89 -0.44 -6.83 -5.99
N GLY A 90 -0.87 -5.67 -6.51
CA GLY A 90 -1.43 -4.59 -5.72
C GLY A 90 -0.42 -3.79 -4.91
N HIS A 91 0.85 -4.25 -4.82
CA HIS A 91 1.90 -3.52 -4.11
C HIS A 91 2.38 -2.30 -4.89
N ALA A 92 2.81 -1.27 -4.13
CA ALA A 92 3.65 -0.21 -4.64
C ALA A 92 5.12 -0.49 -4.33
N GLU A 93 6.03 0.03 -5.14
CA GLU A 93 7.42 0.22 -4.76
C GLU A 93 7.45 1.21 -3.60
N ALA A 94 7.99 0.80 -2.47
CA ALA A 94 7.96 1.56 -1.23
C ALA A 94 9.32 1.53 -0.54
N VAL A 95 9.55 2.47 0.35
CA VAL A 95 10.76 2.55 1.17
C VAL A 95 10.37 2.53 2.64
N GLU A 96 11.03 1.66 3.41
CA GLU A 96 11.06 1.70 4.86
C GLU A 96 12.17 2.65 5.28
N VAL A 97 11.83 3.69 6.05
CA VAL A 97 12.76 4.70 6.55
C VAL A 97 12.94 4.51 8.04
N ILE A 98 14.17 4.22 8.48
CA ILE A 98 14.54 4.12 9.90
C ILE A 98 15.15 5.46 10.32
N TYR A 99 14.55 6.10 11.30
CA TYR A 99 14.93 7.46 11.69
C TYR A 99 14.98 7.67 13.20
N ASP A 100 15.83 8.61 13.62
CA ASP A 100 15.91 9.09 15.00
C ASP A 100 14.85 10.19 15.22
N PRO A 101 13.81 9.94 16.02
CA PRO A 101 12.74 10.92 16.26
C PRO A 101 13.19 12.16 17.04
N GLU A 102 14.36 12.10 17.71
CA GLU A 102 14.96 13.25 18.40
C GLU A 102 15.70 14.19 17.44
N VAL A 103 16.04 13.70 16.23
CA VAL A 103 16.78 14.46 15.20
C VAL A 103 15.85 14.91 14.07
N VAL A 104 14.94 14.05 13.62
CA VAL A 104 14.00 14.34 12.54
C VAL A 104 12.59 13.86 12.90
N SER A 105 11.59 14.72 12.72
CA SER A 105 10.20 14.35 13.02
C SER A 105 9.54 13.62 11.86
N PHE A 106 8.49 12.80 12.15
CA PHE A 106 7.66 12.21 11.12
C PHE A 106 7.05 13.27 10.18
N ALA A 107 6.64 14.42 10.72
CA ALA A 107 6.13 15.54 9.92
C ALA A 107 7.17 16.06 8.91
N THR A 108 8.45 16.10 9.27
CA THR A 108 9.54 16.46 8.35
C THR A 108 9.69 15.41 7.26
N LEU A 109 9.60 14.11 7.58
CA LEU A 109 9.65 13.04 6.58
C LEU A 109 8.46 13.12 5.61
N VAL A 110 7.26 13.47 6.09
CA VAL A 110 6.07 13.72 5.24
C VAL A 110 6.29 14.94 4.36
N GLN A 111 6.94 16.00 4.87
CA GLN A 111 7.32 17.16 4.06
C GLN A 111 8.30 16.79 2.94
N VAL A 112 9.30 15.96 3.23
CA VAL A 112 10.23 15.42 2.22
C VAL A 112 9.47 14.61 1.18
N PHE A 113 8.52 13.76 1.61
CA PHE A 113 7.67 12.99 0.71
C PHE A 113 6.97 13.89 -0.31
N PHE A 114 6.18 14.86 0.14
CA PHE A 114 5.44 15.74 -0.77
C PHE A 114 6.32 16.69 -1.58
N GLY A 115 7.52 17.02 -1.08
CA GLY A 115 8.48 17.89 -1.76
C GLY A 115 9.36 17.20 -2.80
N SER A 116 9.44 15.87 -2.79
CA SER A 116 10.37 15.11 -3.63
C SER A 116 9.75 14.50 -4.90
N HIS A 117 8.42 14.54 -5.05
CA HIS A 117 7.73 13.97 -6.21
C HIS A 117 6.44 14.74 -6.54
N ASP A 118 5.79 14.38 -7.64
CA ASP A 118 4.47 14.91 -8.00
C ASP A 118 3.36 13.95 -7.51
N PRO A 119 2.68 14.25 -6.39
CA PRO A 119 1.63 13.38 -5.85
C PRO A 119 0.31 13.45 -6.62
N THR A 120 0.20 14.35 -7.62
CA THR A 120 -1.05 14.58 -8.38
C THR A 120 -1.22 13.64 -9.57
N THR A 121 -0.19 12.85 -9.90
CA THR A 121 -0.21 11.92 -11.04
C THR A 121 -0.62 10.50 -10.61
N PRO A 122 -1.87 10.05 -10.85
CA PRO A 122 -2.30 8.71 -10.49
C PRO A 122 -1.46 7.63 -11.18
N ASN A 123 -0.97 6.63 -10.40
CA ASN A 123 -0.23 5.49 -10.91
C ASN A 123 0.93 5.85 -11.85
N ARG A 124 1.61 6.94 -11.55
CA ARG A 124 2.72 7.41 -12.38
C ARG A 124 3.65 8.33 -11.59
N GLN A 125 4.96 8.25 -11.88
CA GLN A 125 5.93 9.27 -11.45
C GLN A 125 6.98 9.47 -12.54
N GLY A 126 7.05 10.69 -13.10
CA GLY A 126 7.93 10.97 -14.21
C GLY A 126 7.70 10.04 -15.42
N PRO A 127 8.72 9.29 -15.89
CA PRO A 127 8.59 8.30 -16.97
C PRO A 127 7.91 7.00 -16.53
N ASP A 128 7.95 6.67 -15.23
CA ASP A 128 7.49 5.40 -14.70
C ASP A 128 5.96 5.35 -14.64
N ARG A 129 5.37 4.29 -15.20
CA ARG A 129 3.93 4.12 -15.32
C ARG A 129 3.49 2.78 -14.77
N GLY A 130 2.40 2.77 -14.00
CA GLY A 130 1.80 1.59 -13.41
C GLY A 130 1.44 1.81 -11.93
N SER A 131 0.54 0.98 -11.41
CA SER A 131 0.08 1.07 -10.01
C SER A 131 1.20 0.90 -8.99
N GLN A 132 2.29 0.23 -9.36
CA GLN A 132 3.47 0.08 -8.51
C GLN A 132 4.22 1.40 -8.25
N TYR A 133 4.02 2.43 -9.08
CA TYR A 133 4.66 3.74 -8.95
C TYR A 133 3.74 4.82 -8.37
N ARG A 134 2.61 4.41 -7.77
CA ARG A 134 1.67 5.36 -7.17
C ARG A 134 2.22 6.00 -5.90
N SER A 135 1.70 7.18 -5.59
CA SER A 135 2.03 7.94 -4.38
C SER A 135 1.22 7.42 -3.17
N ILE A 136 1.91 7.03 -2.09
CA ILE A 136 1.30 6.63 -0.82
C ILE A 136 2.19 7.06 0.34
N ALA A 137 1.65 7.82 1.29
CA ALA A 137 2.22 7.95 2.62
C ALA A 137 1.48 6.99 3.55
N PHE A 138 2.19 6.04 4.14
CA PHE A 138 1.60 5.09 5.09
C PHE A 138 1.66 5.65 6.50
N TYR A 139 0.78 5.18 7.37
CA TYR A 139 0.79 5.53 8.79
C TYR A 139 0.62 4.27 9.65
N THR A 140 1.20 4.30 10.84
CA THR A 140 1.13 3.23 11.83
C THR A 140 0.40 3.65 13.11
N SER A 141 0.07 4.95 13.22
CA SER A 141 -0.68 5.50 14.34
C SER A 141 -1.68 6.60 13.90
N PRO A 142 -2.71 6.90 14.72
CA PRO A 142 -3.62 8.00 14.44
C PRO A 142 -2.93 9.36 14.33
N GLU A 143 -1.88 9.60 15.11
CA GLU A 143 -1.09 10.83 15.10
C GLU A 143 -0.36 11.01 13.76
N GLU A 144 0.22 9.94 13.24
CA GLU A 144 0.86 9.95 11.91
C GLU A 144 -0.18 10.21 10.81
N GLN A 145 -1.36 9.59 10.90
CA GLN A 145 -2.46 9.83 9.97
C GLN A 145 -2.85 11.31 9.95
N GLU A 146 -3.03 11.93 11.13
CA GLU A 146 -3.38 13.34 11.24
C GLU A 146 -2.32 14.26 10.61
N ILE A 147 -1.04 13.95 10.80
CA ILE A 147 0.06 14.68 10.17
C ILE A 147 -0.03 14.60 8.64
N ILE A 148 -0.24 13.42 8.07
CA ILE A 148 -0.36 13.24 6.62
C ILE A 148 -1.57 14.03 6.08
N ILE A 149 -2.72 13.95 6.74
CA ILE A 149 -3.95 14.63 6.31
C ILE A 149 -3.73 16.15 6.23
N ARG A 150 -3.06 16.74 7.22
CA ARG A 150 -2.76 18.19 7.23
C ARG A 150 -1.87 18.65 6.06
N TYR A 151 -1.13 17.75 5.43
CA TYR A 151 -0.34 18.06 4.23
C TYR A 151 -1.13 17.93 2.94
N ILE A 152 -2.26 17.21 2.97
CA ILE A 152 -3.13 17.00 1.80
C ILE A 152 -4.16 18.13 1.68
N GLU A 153 -4.56 18.77 2.79
CA GLU A 153 -5.49 19.90 2.85
C GLU A 153 -4.82 21.22 2.46
#